data_69971572dbbe350e6c8ad07bdff7f1b2
#
_entry.id   69971572dbbe350e6c8ad07bdff7f1b2
#
_cell.length_a   1.000
_cell.length_b   1.000
_cell.length_c   1.000
_cell.angle_alpha   90.00
_cell.angle_beta   90.00
_cell.angle_gamma   90.00
#
_symmetry.space_group_name_H-M   'P 1'
#
loop_
_entity.id
_entity.type
_entity.pdbx_description
1 polymer ?
#
loop_
_entity_poly.entity_id
_entity_poly.type
_entity_poly.pdbx_seq_one_letter_code
_entity_poly.pdbx_strand_id
1 'polypeptide(L)'
;PVTEDGFSEAGKDIPLLIGSNLNEWTVMGNPMANSNEELSTEELNKRLTDTYGDKAQEVLAAFKKAYPNESDTSALYVDNTLIRLPILKLTAHKADQNGAPVYSYVFSWGTSYHTAEIPFVFNNIDKVSVSGDRDEAEKLSDIMSSAWINFAKTGNPNGDGIPDWEPYTRSNSAVMIFDNETYLVHNHEQELMSLLAPNYKY
;
A
#
# COMPACT_ATOMS: atom_id res chain seq x y z
N PRO A 1 20.03 7.44 7.68
CA PRO A 1 20.20 7.77 6.26
C PRO A 1 20.22 6.51 5.40
N VAL A 2 19.67 6.60 4.20
CA VAL A 2 19.69 5.53 3.20
C VAL A 2 21.00 5.64 2.40
N THR A 3 21.63 4.51 2.10
CA THR A 3 22.80 4.38 1.25
C THR A 3 22.43 3.63 -0.04
N GLU A 4 23.34 3.48 -1.00
CA GLU A 4 23.11 2.67 -2.20
C GLU A 4 22.75 1.21 -1.88
N ASP A 5 23.28 0.69 -0.77
CA ASP A 5 23.07 -0.69 -0.30
C ASP A 5 21.90 -0.81 0.70
N GLY A 6 21.13 0.26 0.95
CA GLY A 6 20.03 0.28 1.91
C GLY A 6 20.23 1.27 3.04
N PHE A 7 19.88 0.89 4.28
CA PHE A 7 20.02 1.76 5.44
C PHE A 7 21.43 1.71 6.04
N SER A 8 21.92 2.87 6.50
CA SER A 8 23.16 2.91 7.24
C SER A 8 23.05 2.18 8.59
N GLU A 9 24.15 1.63 9.07
CA GLU A 9 24.20 0.96 10.38
C GLU A 9 23.74 1.88 11.53
N ALA A 10 23.94 3.19 11.42
CA ALA A 10 23.47 4.18 12.40
C ALA A 10 21.93 4.22 12.56
N GLY A 11 21.17 3.73 11.57
CA GLY A 11 19.71 3.64 11.62
C GLY A 11 19.17 2.28 12.07
N LYS A 12 20.04 1.33 12.40
CA LYS A 12 19.67 -0.06 12.67
C LYS A 12 18.64 -0.20 13.80
N ASP A 13 18.87 0.51 14.90
CA ASP A 13 18.05 0.41 16.12
C ASP A 13 16.90 1.43 16.17
N ILE A 14 16.59 2.05 15.03
CA ILE A 14 15.45 2.97 14.90
C ILE A 14 14.31 2.22 14.18
N PRO A 15 13.14 2.06 14.81
CA PRO A 15 11.97 1.46 14.15
C PRO A 15 11.55 2.24 12.92
N LEU A 16 11.00 1.55 11.92
CA LEU A 16 10.46 2.15 10.70
C LEU A 16 9.01 1.74 10.49
N LEU A 17 8.14 2.71 10.18
CA LEU A 17 6.81 2.49 9.65
C LEU A 17 6.75 3.13 8.27
N ILE A 18 6.45 2.35 7.25
CA ILE A 18 6.56 2.77 5.85
C ILE A 18 5.49 2.09 4.99
N GLY A 19 4.92 2.81 4.04
CA GLY A 19 3.93 2.26 3.12
C GLY A 19 3.67 3.15 1.93
N SER A 20 2.64 2.80 1.17
CA SER A 20 2.18 3.53 -0.01
C SER A 20 0.67 3.43 -0.15
N ASN A 21 0.09 4.25 -1.00
CA ASN A 21 -1.27 4.07 -1.45
C ASN A 21 -1.33 3.07 -2.60
N LEU A 22 -2.45 2.42 -2.79
CA LEU A 22 -2.60 1.43 -3.87
C LEU A 22 -2.57 2.09 -5.24
N ASN A 23 -3.23 3.23 -5.37
CA ASN A 23 -3.43 3.94 -6.65
C ASN A 23 -2.69 5.28 -6.68
N GLU A 24 -1.41 5.28 -6.37
CA GLU A 24 -0.56 6.48 -6.27
C GLU A 24 -0.67 7.41 -7.48
N TRP A 25 -0.92 6.85 -8.66
CA TRP A 25 -0.99 7.60 -9.92
C TRP A 25 -2.38 8.08 -10.33
N THR A 26 -3.41 7.85 -9.52
CA THR A 26 -4.74 8.42 -9.79
C THR A 26 -4.83 9.90 -9.42
N VAL A 27 -3.70 10.59 -9.44
CA VAL A 27 -3.51 11.87 -8.82
C VAL A 27 -3.56 13.05 -9.73
N MET A 28 -3.83 14.11 -8.98
CA MET A 28 -3.40 15.48 -9.25
C MET A 28 -3.64 15.93 -10.70
N GLY A 29 -4.91 16.09 -11.01
CA GLY A 29 -5.30 16.74 -12.25
C GLY A 29 -5.35 15.83 -13.48
N ASN A 30 -5.25 14.52 -13.30
CA ASN A 30 -5.63 13.57 -14.33
C ASN A 30 -7.08 13.13 -14.12
N PRO A 31 -8.08 13.80 -14.71
CA PRO A 31 -9.49 13.43 -14.55
C PRO A 31 -9.83 12.06 -15.18
N MET A 32 -8.88 11.48 -15.92
CA MET A 32 -9.01 10.16 -16.57
C MET A 32 -8.55 9.01 -15.65
N ALA A 33 -7.87 9.31 -14.55
CA ALA A 33 -7.36 8.32 -13.63
C ALA A 33 -8.30 8.21 -12.42
N ASN A 34 -9.32 7.40 -12.52
CA ASN A 34 -10.27 7.11 -11.45
C ASN A 34 -10.38 5.59 -11.25
N SER A 35 -9.79 5.08 -10.18
CA SER A 35 -9.81 3.65 -9.86
C SER A 35 -11.24 3.12 -9.56
N ASN A 36 -12.16 4.00 -9.20
CA ASN A 36 -13.57 3.66 -8.97
C ASN A 36 -14.44 3.85 -10.23
N GLU A 37 -13.83 4.11 -11.40
CA GLU A 37 -14.58 4.17 -12.67
C GLU A 37 -15.13 2.78 -13.02
N GLU A 38 -16.42 2.70 -13.26
CA GLU A 38 -17.03 1.48 -13.78
C GLU A 38 -16.79 1.39 -15.29
N LEU A 39 -15.82 0.56 -15.68
CA LEU A 39 -15.54 0.28 -17.09
C LEU A 39 -16.32 -0.95 -17.55
N SER A 40 -16.73 -0.96 -18.83
CA SER A 40 -17.16 -2.20 -19.45
C SER A 40 -15.98 -3.19 -19.51
N THR A 41 -16.27 -4.48 -19.53
CA THR A 41 -15.23 -5.53 -19.66
C THR A 41 -14.37 -5.32 -20.92
N GLU A 42 -14.98 -4.87 -22.01
CA GLU A 42 -14.27 -4.61 -23.27
C GLU A 42 -13.28 -3.44 -23.11
N GLU A 43 -13.72 -2.32 -22.54
CA GLU A 43 -12.87 -1.15 -22.32
C GLU A 43 -11.75 -1.44 -21.31
N LEU A 44 -12.07 -2.14 -20.22
CA LEU A 44 -11.06 -2.55 -19.23
C LEU A 44 -9.98 -3.43 -19.89
N ASN A 45 -10.37 -4.48 -20.63
CA ASN A 45 -9.44 -5.36 -21.32
C ASN A 45 -8.58 -4.61 -22.34
N LYS A 46 -9.18 -3.66 -23.07
CA LYS A 46 -8.45 -2.82 -24.01
C LYS A 46 -7.38 -2.00 -23.28
N ARG A 47 -7.75 -1.27 -22.21
CA ARG A 47 -6.80 -0.44 -21.45
C ARG A 47 -5.72 -1.27 -20.78
N LEU A 48 -6.07 -2.43 -20.21
CA LEU A 48 -5.08 -3.35 -19.64
C LEU A 48 -4.08 -3.84 -20.69
N THR A 49 -4.57 -4.17 -21.90
CA THR A 49 -3.69 -4.57 -23.01
C THR A 49 -2.80 -3.42 -23.48
N ASP A 50 -3.34 -2.21 -23.56
CA ASP A 50 -2.58 -1.01 -23.92
C ASP A 50 -1.48 -0.72 -22.86
N THR A 51 -1.71 -1.04 -21.59
CA THR A 51 -0.79 -0.80 -20.48
C THR A 51 0.25 -1.93 -20.32
N TYR A 52 -0.18 -3.19 -20.34
CA TYR A 52 0.63 -4.36 -19.93
C TYR A 52 0.94 -5.31 -21.09
N GLY A 53 0.43 -5.03 -22.31
CA GLY A 53 0.64 -5.86 -23.50
C GLY A 53 0.12 -7.29 -23.30
N ASP A 54 0.92 -8.26 -23.71
CA ASP A 54 0.57 -9.69 -23.63
C ASP A 54 0.37 -10.20 -22.19
N LYS A 55 0.87 -9.48 -21.20
CA LYS A 55 0.73 -9.84 -19.78
C LYS A 55 -0.55 -9.34 -19.13
N ALA A 56 -1.41 -8.60 -19.84
CA ALA A 56 -2.57 -7.93 -19.27
C ALA A 56 -3.47 -8.84 -18.42
N GLN A 57 -3.77 -10.04 -18.89
CA GLN A 57 -4.63 -10.98 -18.19
C GLN A 57 -3.94 -11.62 -16.96
N GLU A 58 -2.63 -11.87 -17.05
CA GLU A 58 -1.84 -12.38 -15.93
C GLU A 58 -1.74 -11.32 -14.82
N VAL A 59 -1.51 -10.06 -15.19
CA VAL A 59 -1.48 -8.93 -14.25
C VAL A 59 -2.81 -8.75 -13.57
N LEU A 60 -3.93 -8.76 -14.31
CA LEU A 60 -5.27 -8.64 -13.73
C LEU A 60 -5.55 -9.80 -12.76
N ALA A 61 -5.23 -11.03 -13.12
CA ALA A 61 -5.43 -12.19 -12.25
C ALA A 61 -4.60 -12.10 -10.98
N ALA A 62 -3.33 -11.71 -11.09
CA ALA A 62 -2.44 -11.52 -9.95
C ALA A 62 -2.88 -10.35 -9.06
N PHE A 63 -3.38 -9.26 -9.66
CA PHE A 63 -3.96 -8.12 -8.93
C PHE A 63 -5.18 -8.55 -8.10
N LYS A 64 -6.14 -9.25 -8.71
CA LYS A 64 -7.36 -9.74 -8.02
C LYS A 64 -7.02 -10.70 -6.87
N LYS A 65 -5.95 -11.46 -7.00
CA LYS A 65 -5.48 -12.34 -5.93
C LYS A 65 -4.83 -11.55 -4.79
N ALA A 66 -4.07 -10.51 -5.12
CA ALA A 66 -3.40 -9.67 -4.14
C ALA A 66 -4.38 -8.74 -3.41
N TYR A 67 -5.38 -8.22 -4.12
CA TYR A 67 -6.34 -7.21 -3.65
C TYR A 67 -7.78 -7.63 -3.99
N PRO A 68 -8.31 -8.66 -3.33
CA PRO A 68 -9.61 -9.27 -3.70
C PRO A 68 -10.83 -8.37 -3.48
N ASN A 69 -10.70 -7.33 -2.67
CA ASN A 69 -11.77 -6.37 -2.37
C ASN A 69 -11.78 -5.16 -3.32
N GLU A 70 -10.73 -5.03 -4.15
CA GLU A 70 -10.57 -3.91 -5.04
C GLU A 70 -11.28 -4.13 -6.39
N SER A 71 -11.66 -3.01 -7.04
CA SER A 71 -12.22 -3.08 -8.38
C SER A 71 -11.16 -3.52 -9.40
N ASP A 72 -11.59 -4.24 -10.45
CA ASP A 72 -10.69 -4.64 -11.54
C ASP A 72 -10.04 -3.43 -12.22
N THR A 73 -10.70 -2.27 -12.21
CA THR A 73 -10.18 -1.01 -12.76
C THR A 73 -8.94 -0.52 -12.01
N SER A 74 -8.84 -0.79 -10.71
CA SER A 74 -7.66 -0.43 -9.91
C SER A 74 -6.36 -1.06 -10.43
N ALA A 75 -6.45 -2.21 -11.12
CA ALA A 75 -5.28 -2.83 -11.76
C ALA A 75 -4.60 -1.93 -12.83
N LEU A 76 -5.32 -0.95 -13.39
CA LEU A 76 -4.75 0.02 -14.33
C LEU A 76 -3.84 1.06 -13.67
N TYR A 77 -4.02 1.28 -12.37
CA TYR A 77 -3.41 2.39 -11.64
C TYR A 77 -2.49 1.94 -10.51
N VAL A 78 -2.34 0.63 -10.33
CA VAL A 78 -1.42 0.11 -9.32
C VAL A 78 0.00 0.60 -9.60
N ASP A 79 0.58 1.29 -8.62
CA ASP A 79 1.98 1.70 -8.74
C ASP A 79 2.91 0.53 -8.47
N ASN A 80 3.80 0.30 -9.39
CA ASN A 80 4.71 -0.82 -9.33
C ASN A 80 6.19 -0.43 -9.26
N THR A 81 6.56 0.73 -9.77
CA THR A 81 7.98 1.02 -10.03
C THR A 81 8.50 2.28 -9.36
N LEU A 82 7.71 3.33 -9.23
CA LEU A 82 8.20 4.62 -8.74
C LEU A 82 8.02 4.82 -7.24
N ILE A 83 7.00 4.25 -6.64
CA ILE A 83 6.73 4.38 -5.20
C ILE A 83 6.72 3.01 -4.52
N ARG A 84 5.82 2.10 -4.92
CA ARG A 84 5.65 0.81 -4.24
C ARG A 84 6.92 -0.04 -4.26
N LEU A 85 7.57 -0.19 -5.40
CA LEU A 85 8.78 -0.99 -5.50
C LEU A 85 9.95 -0.43 -4.66
N PRO A 86 10.27 0.86 -4.68
CA PRO A 86 11.23 1.45 -3.74
C PRO A 86 10.87 1.22 -2.28
N ILE A 87 9.59 1.33 -1.90
CA ILE A 87 9.13 1.06 -0.53
C ILE A 87 9.38 -0.39 -0.13
N LEU A 88 9.05 -1.35 -0.98
CA LEU A 88 9.33 -2.77 -0.73
C LEU A 88 10.82 -3.03 -0.55
N LYS A 89 11.67 -2.41 -1.38
CA LYS A 89 13.13 -2.49 -1.24
C LYS A 89 13.62 -1.94 0.09
N LEU A 90 13.17 -0.74 0.44
CA LEU A 90 13.55 -0.11 1.71
C LEU A 90 13.09 -0.94 2.90
N THR A 91 11.85 -1.45 2.86
CA THR A 91 11.31 -2.32 3.91
C THR A 91 12.15 -3.57 4.10
N ALA A 92 12.47 -4.26 3.00
CA ALA A 92 13.30 -5.46 3.03
C ALA A 92 14.73 -5.17 3.53
N HIS A 93 15.37 -4.10 3.06
CA HIS A 93 16.70 -3.69 3.53
C HIS A 93 16.70 -3.32 5.01
N LYS A 94 15.63 -2.68 5.50
CA LYS A 94 15.49 -2.39 6.93
C LYS A 94 15.36 -3.67 7.75
N ALA A 95 14.57 -4.62 7.31
CA ALA A 95 14.43 -5.92 7.96
C ALA A 95 15.75 -6.70 8.01
N ASP A 96 16.56 -6.66 6.94
CA ASP A 96 17.86 -7.33 6.86
C ASP A 96 18.88 -6.81 7.87
N GLN A 97 18.72 -5.60 8.38
CA GLN A 97 19.60 -5.07 9.44
C GLN A 97 19.48 -5.86 10.75
N ASN A 98 18.41 -6.65 10.95
CA ASN A 98 18.17 -7.42 12.18
C ASN A 98 18.30 -6.59 13.47
N GLY A 99 17.86 -5.34 13.40
CA GLY A 99 17.78 -4.39 14.52
C GLY A 99 16.33 -4.09 14.90
N ALA A 100 16.00 -2.82 15.03
CA ALA A 100 14.63 -2.41 15.34
C ALA A 100 13.65 -2.81 14.20
N PRO A 101 12.37 -3.09 14.54
CA PRO A 101 11.38 -3.60 13.61
C PRO A 101 11.04 -2.60 12.51
N VAL A 102 10.57 -3.12 11.38
CA VAL A 102 9.93 -2.36 10.32
C VAL A 102 8.50 -2.87 10.12
N TYR A 103 7.56 -1.94 9.99
CA TYR A 103 6.15 -2.19 9.73
C TYR A 103 5.78 -1.61 8.36
N SER A 104 5.09 -2.41 7.54
CA SER A 104 4.72 -2.02 6.19
C SER A 104 3.21 -1.96 6.03
N TYR A 105 2.73 -0.99 5.22
CA TYR A 105 1.31 -0.87 4.93
C TYR A 105 1.03 -0.57 3.45
N VAL A 106 -0.22 -0.82 3.06
CA VAL A 106 -0.87 -0.27 1.87
C VAL A 106 -2.17 0.39 2.30
N PHE A 107 -2.39 1.63 1.88
CA PHE A 107 -3.67 2.30 2.00
C PHE A 107 -4.45 2.07 0.70
N SER A 108 -5.59 1.39 0.77
CA SER A 108 -6.42 1.04 -0.39
C SER A 108 -7.84 1.61 -0.32
N TRP A 109 -8.21 2.28 0.76
CA TRP A 109 -9.56 2.80 0.94
C TRP A 109 -9.97 3.84 -0.12
N GLY A 110 -11.16 3.65 -0.67
CA GLY A 110 -11.72 4.57 -1.65
C GLY A 110 -10.92 4.63 -2.95
N THR A 111 -10.61 5.82 -3.45
CA THR A 111 -9.77 5.98 -4.65
C THR A 111 -8.27 5.83 -4.38
N SER A 112 -7.87 5.81 -3.11
CA SER A 112 -6.49 5.60 -2.63
C SER A 112 -5.40 6.31 -3.44
N TYR A 113 -5.69 7.53 -3.90
CA TYR A 113 -4.76 8.34 -4.69
C TYR A 113 -3.56 8.81 -3.83
N HIS A 114 -2.55 9.33 -4.49
CA HIS A 114 -1.35 9.87 -3.82
C HIS A 114 -1.72 10.90 -2.74
N THR A 115 -1.27 10.74 -1.52
CA THR A 115 -1.57 11.57 -0.34
C THR A 115 -2.95 11.38 0.28
N ALA A 116 -3.79 10.47 -0.24
CA ALA A 116 -5.14 10.26 0.28
C ALA A 116 -5.16 9.77 1.74
N GLU A 117 -4.11 9.08 2.19
CA GLU A 117 -3.96 8.57 3.55
C GLU A 117 -3.66 9.66 4.59
N ILE A 118 -3.12 10.80 4.17
CA ILE A 118 -2.66 11.85 5.11
C ILE A 118 -3.77 12.31 6.06
N PRO A 119 -4.99 12.66 5.60
CA PRO A 119 -6.07 13.06 6.50
C PRO A 119 -6.47 11.99 7.52
N PHE A 120 -6.31 10.71 7.17
CA PHE A 120 -6.59 9.58 8.07
C PHE A 120 -5.53 9.47 9.17
N VAL A 121 -4.27 9.58 8.81
CA VAL A 121 -3.16 9.57 9.77
C VAL A 121 -3.27 10.72 10.78
N PHE A 122 -3.67 11.90 10.33
CA PHE A 122 -3.79 13.09 11.18
C PHE A 122 -5.18 13.24 11.84
N ASN A 123 -6.08 12.28 11.63
CA ASN A 123 -7.46 12.30 12.15
C ASN A 123 -8.19 13.62 11.88
N ASN A 124 -8.06 14.11 10.65
CA ASN A 124 -8.67 15.40 10.24
C ASN A 124 -9.47 15.28 8.94
N ILE A 125 -10.05 14.09 8.69
CA ILE A 125 -10.90 13.83 7.53
C ILE A 125 -12.14 14.73 7.48
N ASP A 126 -12.54 15.33 8.61
CA ASP A 126 -13.61 16.32 8.69
C ASP A 126 -13.29 17.62 7.93
N LYS A 127 -12.03 17.86 7.59
CA LYS A 127 -11.56 19.03 6.84
C LYS A 127 -11.44 18.80 5.34
N VAL A 128 -11.64 17.57 4.87
CA VAL A 128 -11.45 17.18 3.45
C VAL A 128 -12.67 16.46 2.91
N SER A 129 -12.81 16.43 1.59
CA SER A 129 -13.75 15.54 0.92
C SER A 129 -13.14 14.16 0.79
N VAL A 130 -13.88 13.13 1.20
CA VAL A 130 -13.48 11.73 1.05
C VAL A 130 -14.29 11.06 -0.04
N SER A 131 -13.72 10.05 -0.70
CA SER A 131 -14.31 9.34 -1.83
C SER A 131 -15.00 8.04 -1.41
N GLY A 132 -15.86 8.08 -0.39
CA GLY A 132 -16.55 6.89 0.11
C GLY A 132 -17.50 7.23 1.25
N ASP A 133 -17.91 6.20 1.98
CA ASP A 133 -18.78 6.37 3.14
C ASP A 133 -18.02 7.07 4.27
N ARG A 134 -18.67 8.11 4.84
CA ARG A 134 -18.05 8.95 5.85
C ARG A 134 -17.84 8.24 7.18
N ASP A 135 -18.79 7.43 7.59
CA ASP A 135 -18.72 6.72 8.87
C ASP A 135 -17.62 5.64 8.82
N GLU A 136 -17.40 5.03 7.65
CA GLU A 136 -16.27 4.10 7.41
C GLU A 136 -14.94 4.85 7.43
N ALA A 137 -14.87 6.01 6.79
CA ALA A 137 -13.69 6.86 6.81
C ALA A 137 -13.30 7.30 8.23
N GLU A 138 -14.29 7.67 9.07
CA GLU A 138 -14.04 8.05 10.47
C GLU A 138 -13.47 6.91 11.28
N LYS A 139 -14.01 5.70 11.15
CA LYS A 139 -13.49 4.49 11.81
C LYS A 139 -12.06 4.17 11.37
N LEU A 140 -11.80 4.22 10.06
CA LEU A 140 -10.47 3.98 9.52
C LEU A 140 -9.47 5.04 9.99
N SER A 141 -9.88 6.30 10.04
CA SER A 141 -9.07 7.41 10.54
C SER A 141 -8.69 7.22 12.01
N ASP A 142 -9.62 6.77 12.85
CA ASP A 142 -9.36 6.45 14.25
C ASP A 142 -8.32 5.33 14.40
N ILE A 143 -8.43 4.26 13.59
CA ILE A 143 -7.47 3.16 13.57
C ILE A 143 -6.09 3.64 13.13
N MET A 144 -6.01 4.34 12.01
CA MET A 144 -4.73 4.79 11.46
C MET A 144 -4.03 5.80 12.37
N SER A 145 -4.75 6.83 12.84
CA SER A 145 -4.16 7.82 13.72
C SER A 145 -3.67 7.20 15.04
N SER A 146 -4.42 6.24 15.61
CA SER A 146 -4.02 5.49 16.79
C SER A 146 -2.74 4.69 16.55
N ALA A 147 -2.63 3.99 15.41
CA ALA A 147 -1.43 3.23 15.03
C ALA A 147 -0.20 4.14 14.92
N TRP A 148 -0.30 5.29 14.28
CA TRP A 148 0.80 6.27 14.17
C TRP A 148 1.20 6.86 15.53
N ILE A 149 0.22 7.18 16.38
CA ILE A 149 0.48 7.67 17.74
C ILE A 149 1.19 6.60 18.57
N ASN A 150 0.75 5.34 18.52
CA ASN A 150 1.39 4.23 19.24
C ASN A 150 2.83 4.05 18.74
N PHE A 151 3.03 4.01 17.42
CA PHE A 151 4.35 3.90 16.83
C PHE A 151 5.27 5.06 17.23
N ALA A 152 4.79 6.30 17.21
CA ALA A 152 5.57 7.46 17.61
C ALA A 152 6.00 7.42 19.08
N LYS A 153 5.18 6.81 19.95
CA LYS A 153 5.48 6.69 21.40
C LYS A 153 6.38 5.52 21.73
N THR A 154 6.25 4.41 21.02
CA THR A 154 6.82 3.12 21.44
C THR A 154 7.68 2.43 20.40
N GLY A 155 7.63 2.86 19.14
CA GLY A 155 8.20 2.15 17.99
C GLY A 155 7.37 0.94 17.52
N ASN A 156 6.16 0.76 18.09
CA ASN A 156 5.24 -0.33 17.76
C ASN A 156 3.84 0.26 17.47
N PRO A 157 3.23 -0.01 16.30
CA PRO A 157 1.93 0.55 15.93
C PRO A 157 0.73 -0.15 16.60
N ASN A 158 0.94 -1.32 17.22
CA ASN A 158 -0.12 -2.12 17.82
C ASN A 158 -0.80 -1.42 19.01
N GLY A 159 -2.08 -1.72 19.23
CA GLY A 159 -2.89 -1.20 20.32
C GLY A 159 -4.35 -1.61 20.21
N ASP A 160 -5.18 -1.13 21.13
CA ASP A 160 -6.60 -1.46 21.17
C ASP A 160 -7.30 -1.04 19.86
N GLY A 161 -8.10 -1.95 19.29
CA GLY A 161 -8.84 -1.72 18.06
C GLY A 161 -8.02 -1.80 16.76
N ILE A 162 -6.72 -2.06 16.85
CA ILE A 162 -5.84 -2.26 15.70
C ILE A 162 -5.63 -3.77 15.53
N PRO A 163 -5.80 -4.35 14.32
CA PRO A 163 -5.42 -5.73 14.06
C PRO A 163 -3.95 -5.97 14.41
N ASP A 164 -3.62 -7.18 14.83
CA ASP A 164 -2.26 -7.55 15.22
C ASP A 164 -1.30 -7.32 14.04
N TRP A 165 -0.42 -6.33 14.14
CA TRP A 165 0.48 -5.91 13.08
C TRP A 165 1.87 -6.48 13.34
N GLU A 166 2.20 -7.53 12.61
CA GLU A 166 3.51 -8.18 12.69
C GLU A 166 4.59 -7.33 12.01
N PRO A 167 5.81 -7.31 12.56
CA PRO A 167 6.95 -6.75 11.85
C PRO A 167 7.19 -7.49 10.52
N TYR A 168 7.53 -6.72 9.50
CA TYR A 168 7.93 -7.26 8.20
C TYR A 168 9.26 -8.02 8.30
N THR A 169 9.30 -9.17 7.69
CA THR A 169 10.52 -9.94 7.39
C THR A 169 10.47 -10.39 5.93
N ARG A 170 11.62 -10.77 5.35
CA ARG A 170 11.61 -11.32 3.98
C ARG A 170 10.80 -12.61 3.84
N SER A 171 10.66 -13.37 4.92
CA SER A 171 9.93 -14.64 4.89
C SER A 171 8.42 -14.49 5.04
N ASN A 172 7.94 -13.47 5.78
CA ASN A 172 6.51 -13.27 5.96
C ASN A 172 5.95 -12.17 5.02
N SER A 173 6.76 -11.22 4.60
CA SER A 173 6.35 -10.03 3.84
C SER A 173 5.05 -9.43 4.39
N ALA A 174 4.99 -9.25 5.72
CA ALA A 174 3.81 -8.79 6.43
C ALA A 174 3.47 -7.35 6.05
N VAL A 175 2.24 -7.11 5.61
CA VAL A 175 1.73 -5.81 5.19
C VAL A 175 0.34 -5.57 5.77
N MET A 176 0.14 -4.44 6.44
CA MET A 176 -1.18 -4.01 6.90
C MET A 176 -1.92 -3.35 5.75
N ILE A 177 -3.10 -3.83 5.45
CA ILE A 177 -4.01 -3.22 4.47
C ILE A 177 -4.99 -2.32 5.21
N PHE A 178 -4.97 -1.03 4.89
CA PHE A 178 -5.92 -0.03 5.38
C PHE A 178 -7.00 0.20 4.33
N ASP A 179 -8.14 -0.43 4.55
CA ASP A 179 -9.33 -0.39 3.71
C ASP A 179 -10.58 -0.35 4.62
N ASN A 180 -11.79 -0.57 4.10
CA ASN A 180 -13.04 -0.68 4.86
C ASN A 180 -12.91 -1.64 6.06
N GLU A 181 -12.23 -2.75 5.83
CA GLU A 181 -11.71 -3.61 6.89
C GLU A 181 -10.18 -3.50 6.89
N THR A 182 -9.62 -3.23 8.06
CA THR A 182 -8.16 -3.22 8.24
C THR A 182 -7.69 -4.62 8.59
N TYR A 183 -6.73 -5.17 7.84
CA TYR A 183 -6.25 -6.54 8.05
C TYR A 183 -4.79 -6.72 7.65
N LEU A 184 -4.12 -7.69 8.29
CA LEU A 184 -2.75 -8.07 7.96
C LEU A 184 -2.74 -9.15 6.88
N VAL A 185 -1.82 -9.02 5.93
CA VAL A 185 -1.56 -10.03 4.88
C VAL A 185 -0.09 -10.40 4.82
N HIS A 186 0.17 -11.59 4.31
CA HIS A 186 1.53 -12.11 4.13
C HIS A 186 1.75 -12.50 2.67
N ASN A 187 2.90 -12.09 2.10
CA ASN A 187 3.33 -12.47 0.76
C ASN A 187 2.27 -12.20 -0.35
N HIS A 188 1.35 -11.26 -0.15
CA HIS A 188 0.14 -11.14 -0.96
C HIS A 188 0.40 -10.64 -2.38
N GLU A 189 1.41 -9.79 -2.60
CA GLU A 189 1.66 -9.14 -3.90
C GLU A 189 2.90 -9.68 -4.65
N GLN A 190 3.52 -10.77 -4.18
CA GLN A 190 4.74 -11.31 -4.81
C GLN A 190 4.55 -11.69 -6.27
N GLU A 191 3.43 -12.33 -6.60
CA GLU A 191 3.10 -12.73 -7.97
C GLU A 191 2.88 -11.49 -8.85
N LEU A 192 2.09 -10.52 -8.39
CA LEU A 192 1.85 -9.27 -9.08
C LEU A 192 3.17 -8.53 -9.35
N MET A 193 3.99 -8.34 -8.32
CA MET A 193 5.26 -7.61 -8.45
C MET A 193 6.27 -8.35 -9.35
N SER A 194 6.23 -9.68 -9.40
CA SER A 194 7.08 -10.45 -10.33
C SER A 194 6.72 -10.21 -11.80
N LEU A 195 5.45 -9.92 -12.09
CA LEU A 195 4.98 -9.57 -13.43
C LEU A 195 5.33 -8.13 -13.79
N LEU A 196 5.14 -7.20 -12.84
CA LEU A 196 5.31 -5.77 -13.03
C LEU A 196 6.78 -5.33 -12.96
N ALA A 197 7.57 -6.00 -12.13
CA ALA A 197 8.99 -5.71 -11.90
C ALA A 197 9.84 -7.01 -11.94
N PRO A 198 9.94 -7.67 -13.10
CA PRO A 198 10.53 -9.02 -13.21
C PRO A 198 12.01 -9.10 -12.83
N ASN A 199 12.70 -7.96 -12.79
CA ASN A 199 14.11 -7.89 -12.37
C ASN A 199 14.29 -7.67 -10.87
N TYR A 200 13.21 -7.50 -10.13
CA TYR A 200 13.25 -7.36 -8.68
C TYR A 200 13.27 -8.74 -8.02
N LYS A 201 14.17 -8.93 -7.07
CA LYS A 201 14.24 -10.14 -6.24
C LYS A 201 13.79 -9.79 -4.83
N TYR A 202 12.74 -10.47 -4.40
CA TYR A 202 12.24 -10.39 -3.03
C TYR A 202 13.19 -11.04 -2.03
#